data_55f2510ad5506d7e2ddf49e0e99418e2
#
_entry.id   55f2510ad5506d7e2ddf49e0e99418e2
#
_cell.length_a   1.000
_cell.length_b   1.000
_cell.length_c   1.000
_cell.angle_alpha   90.00
_cell.angle_beta   90.00
_cell.angle_gamma   90.00
#
_symmetry.space_group_name_H-M   'P 1'
#
loop_
_entity.id
_entity.type
_entity.pdbx_description
1 polymer ?
#
loop_
_entity_poly.entity_id
_entity_poly.type
_entity_poly.pdbx_seq_one_letter_code
_entity_poly.pdbx_strand_id
1 'polypeptide(L)'
;MEKEFVRVRSMRDVILSAAMTVIGIVLIILPTSVSVNIFGTCLAVPGVLMLLFLKTDYRDTETGLRFRRVIKYYPVSRKDEIMAALKSDLSKVAWNEKGTADGLMLDIYVGHGCNKVFIRVSEFIPYNYEPCRDWFEYDVAQVAQMIAK
;
A
#
# COMPACT_ATOMS: atom_id res chain seq x y z
N MET A 1 -14.71 -16.37 -3.51
CA MET A 1 -13.82 -16.49 -2.33
C MET A 1 -13.50 -15.09 -1.87
N GLU A 2 -13.88 -14.77 -0.66
CA GLU A 2 -13.60 -13.45 -0.07
C GLU A 2 -12.17 -13.49 0.46
N LYS A 3 -11.25 -12.86 -0.25
CA LYS A 3 -9.85 -12.75 0.19
C LYS A 3 -9.73 -11.63 1.21
N GLU A 4 -9.15 -11.96 2.34
CA GLU A 4 -8.91 -11.01 3.43
C GLU A 4 -7.41 -10.70 3.55
N PHE A 5 -7.07 -9.40 3.49
CA PHE A 5 -5.71 -8.91 3.65
C PHE A 5 -5.57 -8.15 4.96
N VAL A 6 -4.70 -8.63 5.83
CA VAL A 6 -4.40 -8.00 7.13
C VAL A 6 -3.13 -7.15 7.02
N ARG A 7 -3.15 -5.94 7.57
CA ARG A 7 -1.96 -5.08 7.63
C ARG A 7 -0.89 -5.67 8.54
N VAL A 8 0.33 -5.79 8.02
CA VAL A 8 1.50 -6.26 8.74
C VAL A 8 2.68 -5.29 8.59
N ARG A 9 3.66 -5.40 9.47
CA ARG A 9 4.88 -4.60 9.40
C ARG A 9 5.78 -5.13 8.29
N SER A 10 6.34 -4.22 7.49
CA SER A 10 7.41 -4.57 6.57
C SER A 10 8.75 -4.62 7.30
N MET A 11 9.74 -5.36 6.78
CA MET A 11 11.10 -5.32 7.31
C MET A 11 11.72 -3.92 7.21
N ARG A 12 11.37 -3.18 6.15
CA ARG A 12 11.82 -1.79 5.98
C ARG A 12 11.30 -0.87 7.09
N ASP A 13 10.01 -1.04 7.48
CA ASP A 13 9.40 -0.24 8.55
C ASP A 13 10.12 -0.50 9.89
N VAL A 14 10.41 -1.77 10.18
CA VAL A 14 11.10 -2.17 11.41
C VAL A 14 12.51 -1.61 11.44
N ILE A 15 13.29 -1.76 10.36
CA ILE A 15 14.67 -1.29 10.29
C ILE A 15 14.73 0.23 10.40
N LEU A 16 13.88 0.95 9.66
CA LEU A 16 13.87 2.42 9.66
C LEU A 16 13.49 2.97 11.04
N SER A 17 12.43 2.47 11.62
CA SER A 17 11.95 2.93 12.93
C SER A 17 12.89 2.55 14.07
N ALA A 18 13.50 1.35 14.02
CA ALA A 18 14.53 0.97 14.98
C ALA A 18 15.78 1.85 14.86
N ALA A 19 16.26 2.13 13.65
CA ALA A 19 17.39 3.03 13.44
C ALA A 19 17.12 4.44 13.96
N MET A 20 15.94 5.01 13.66
CA MET A 20 15.55 6.33 14.19
C MET A 20 15.50 6.34 15.72
N THR A 21 14.95 5.30 16.33
CA THR A 21 14.85 5.18 17.78
C THR A 21 16.24 5.09 18.42
N VAL A 22 17.11 4.21 17.91
CA VAL A 22 18.46 4.03 18.46
C VAL A 22 19.31 5.30 18.30
N ILE A 23 19.31 5.92 17.13
CA ILE A 23 20.04 7.17 16.89
C ILE A 23 19.50 8.28 17.82
N GLY A 24 18.19 8.40 17.94
CA GLY A 24 17.58 9.39 18.84
C GLY A 24 17.97 9.18 20.29
N ILE A 25 17.97 7.95 20.80
CA ILE A 25 18.38 7.62 22.18
C ILE A 25 19.88 7.95 22.38
N VAL A 26 20.73 7.58 21.44
CA VAL A 26 22.18 7.88 21.51
C VAL A 26 22.41 9.40 21.61
N LEU A 27 21.69 10.20 20.80
CA LEU A 27 21.81 11.67 20.85
C LEU A 27 21.31 12.29 22.17
N ILE A 28 20.35 11.64 22.83
CA ILE A 28 19.85 12.09 24.15
C ILE A 28 20.90 11.81 25.25
N ILE A 29 21.56 10.65 25.19
CA ILE A 29 22.51 10.21 26.23
C ILE A 29 23.87 10.91 26.10
N LEU A 30 24.26 11.31 24.91
CA LEU A 30 25.54 12.00 24.69
C LEU A 30 25.59 13.34 25.46
N PRO A 31 26.67 13.60 26.21
CA PRO A 31 26.86 14.85 26.94
C PRO A 31 27.23 16.02 25.99
N THR A 32 26.28 16.43 25.20
CA THR A 32 26.42 17.47 24.17
C THR A 32 25.53 18.68 24.49
N SER A 33 25.27 19.52 23.51
CA SER A 33 24.40 20.69 23.69
C SER A 33 22.92 20.31 23.83
N VAL A 34 22.15 21.19 24.51
CA VAL A 34 20.70 21.04 24.66
C VAL A 34 19.99 20.85 23.29
N SER A 35 20.47 21.53 22.26
CA SER A 35 19.92 21.43 20.90
C SER A 35 20.05 20.04 20.35
N VAL A 36 21.15 19.35 20.59
CA VAL A 36 21.36 17.94 20.14
C VAL A 36 20.43 16.99 20.88
N ASN A 37 20.24 17.20 22.20
CA ASN A 37 19.33 16.37 22.99
C ASN A 37 17.87 16.56 22.56
N ILE A 38 17.45 17.77 22.22
CA ILE A 38 16.12 18.05 21.66
C ILE A 38 15.96 17.35 20.33
N PHE A 39 16.94 17.45 19.44
CA PHE A 39 16.91 16.74 18.14
C PHE A 39 16.85 15.22 18.31
N GLY A 40 17.60 14.68 19.27
CA GLY A 40 17.52 13.26 19.65
C GLY A 40 16.11 12.84 20.07
N THR A 41 15.43 13.65 20.87
CA THR A 41 14.05 13.43 21.29
C THR A 41 13.08 13.48 20.11
N CYS A 42 13.26 14.43 19.18
CA CYS A 42 12.48 14.55 17.96
C CYS A 42 12.64 13.35 17.01
N LEU A 43 13.74 12.61 17.11
CA LEU A 43 13.95 11.35 16.36
C LEU A 43 13.43 10.12 17.13
N ALA A 44 13.73 10.03 18.43
CA ALA A 44 13.40 8.87 19.24
C ALA A 44 11.87 8.66 19.36
N VAL A 45 11.12 9.74 19.66
CA VAL A 45 9.67 9.63 19.86
C VAL A 45 8.94 9.17 18.60
N PRO A 46 9.11 9.79 17.42
CA PRO A 46 8.52 9.25 16.20
C PRO A 46 9.00 7.84 15.85
N GLY A 47 10.29 7.54 16.09
CA GLY A 47 10.83 6.20 15.86
C GLY A 47 10.09 5.12 16.66
N VAL A 48 9.84 5.35 17.94
CA VAL A 48 9.07 4.45 18.81
C VAL A 48 7.61 4.35 18.34
N LEU A 49 6.98 5.47 18.00
CA LEU A 49 5.60 5.46 17.48
C LEU A 49 5.48 4.68 16.17
N MET A 50 6.46 4.83 15.28
CA MET A 50 6.51 4.05 14.04
C MET A 50 6.70 2.56 14.34
N LEU A 51 7.55 2.18 15.30
CA LEU A 51 7.69 0.79 15.73
C LEU A 51 6.38 0.19 16.23
N LEU A 52 5.56 0.97 16.92
CA LEU A 52 4.30 0.49 17.48
C LEU A 52 3.17 0.42 16.45
N PHE A 53 3.04 1.41 15.59
CA PHE A 53 1.84 1.62 14.77
C PHE A 53 2.04 1.47 13.28
N LEU A 54 3.27 1.63 12.74
CA LEU A 54 3.50 1.59 11.30
C LEU A 54 3.36 0.17 10.75
N LYS A 55 2.44 -0.01 9.82
CA LYS A 55 2.19 -1.26 9.10
C LYS A 55 1.90 -0.90 7.64
N THR A 56 2.86 -1.13 6.76
CA THR A 56 2.78 -0.76 5.34
C THR A 56 2.54 -1.94 4.41
N ASP A 57 2.83 -3.16 4.85
CA ASP A 57 2.59 -4.39 4.08
C ASP A 57 1.24 -5.02 4.44
N TYR A 58 0.79 -5.89 3.58
CA TYR A 58 -0.42 -6.69 3.74
C TYR A 58 -0.08 -8.16 3.66
N ARG A 59 -0.76 -8.97 4.45
CA ARG A 59 -0.63 -10.43 4.46
C ARG A 59 -1.99 -11.04 4.14
N ASP A 60 -2.01 -11.93 3.15
CA ASP A 60 -3.18 -12.75 2.86
C ASP A 60 -3.36 -13.78 3.99
N THR A 61 -4.56 -13.84 4.56
CA THR A 61 -4.87 -14.72 5.70
C THR A 61 -4.86 -16.20 5.31
N GLU A 62 -5.18 -16.52 4.06
CA GLU A 62 -5.24 -17.91 3.57
C GLU A 62 -3.85 -18.47 3.25
N THR A 63 -3.06 -17.74 2.47
CA THR A 63 -1.78 -18.22 1.96
C THR A 63 -0.59 -17.80 2.82
N GLY A 64 -0.77 -16.80 3.69
CA GLY A 64 0.30 -16.21 4.48
C GLY A 64 1.29 -15.37 3.68
N LEU A 65 1.11 -15.22 2.37
CA LEU A 65 1.96 -14.44 1.49
C LEU A 65 1.84 -12.94 1.78
N ARG A 66 2.94 -12.21 1.53
CA ARG A 66 2.98 -10.76 1.74
C ARG A 66 2.76 -10.02 0.44
N PHE A 67 2.01 -8.92 0.54
CA PHE A 67 1.63 -8.07 -0.58
C PHE A 67 1.88 -6.61 -0.26
N ARG A 68 2.25 -5.84 -1.27
CA ARG A 68 2.27 -4.39 -1.24
C ARG A 68 0.99 -3.87 -1.87
N ARG A 69 0.28 -3.00 -1.17
CA ARG A 69 -0.92 -2.35 -1.70
C ARG A 69 -0.55 -1.12 -2.52
N VAL A 70 -1.10 -1.02 -3.72
CA VAL A 70 -1.06 0.16 -4.58
C VAL A 70 -2.49 0.57 -4.86
N ILE A 71 -2.82 1.84 -4.61
CA ILE A 71 -4.16 2.37 -4.86
C ILE A 71 -4.07 3.30 -6.06
N LYS A 72 -4.99 3.13 -7.02
CA LYS A 72 -5.17 4.04 -8.15
C LYS A 72 -6.63 4.45 -8.24
N TYR A 73 -6.86 5.69 -8.64
CA TYR A 73 -8.19 6.27 -8.81
C TYR A 73 -8.46 6.57 -10.28
N TYR A 74 -9.69 6.27 -10.72
CA TYR A 74 -10.16 6.51 -12.07
C TYR A 74 -11.55 7.16 -12.05
N PRO A 75 -11.93 7.90 -13.13
CA PRO A 75 -13.29 8.44 -13.24
C PRO A 75 -14.33 7.32 -13.32
N VAL A 76 -15.50 7.53 -12.72
CA VAL A 76 -16.62 6.56 -12.75
C VAL A 76 -17.07 6.26 -14.18
N SER A 77 -16.97 7.25 -15.09
CA SER A 77 -17.31 7.08 -16.51
C SER A 77 -16.54 5.97 -17.23
N ARG A 78 -15.38 5.56 -16.70
CA ARG A 78 -14.55 4.48 -17.25
C ARG A 78 -14.80 3.12 -16.60
N LYS A 79 -15.82 2.99 -15.77
CA LYS A 79 -16.13 1.76 -15.03
C LYS A 79 -16.27 0.55 -15.95
N ASP A 80 -17.09 0.68 -16.98
CA ASP A 80 -17.38 -0.44 -17.89
C ASP A 80 -16.16 -0.82 -18.74
N GLU A 81 -15.38 0.18 -19.18
CA GLU A 81 -14.12 -0.01 -19.90
C GLU A 81 -13.09 -0.76 -19.05
N ILE A 82 -12.89 -0.31 -17.80
CA ILE A 82 -11.95 -0.93 -16.86
C ILE A 82 -12.40 -2.35 -16.49
N MET A 83 -13.68 -2.56 -16.22
CA MET A 83 -14.23 -3.87 -15.90
C MET A 83 -14.15 -4.84 -17.09
N ALA A 84 -14.34 -4.37 -18.31
CA ALA A 84 -14.18 -5.17 -19.52
C ALA A 84 -12.71 -5.56 -19.74
N ALA A 85 -11.78 -4.63 -19.54
CA ALA A 85 -10.35 -4.88 -19.67
C ALA A 85 -9.85 -5.88 -18.62
N LEU A 86 -10.30 -5.77 -17.36
CA LEU A 86 -9.99 -6.73 -16.30
C LEU A 86 -10.53 -8.15 -16.58
N LYS A 87 -11.53 -8.30 -17.44
CA LYS A 87 -12.06 -9.62 -17.82
C LYS A 87 -11.38 -10.20 -19.06
N SER A 88 -10.81 -9.36 -19.92
CA SER A 88 -10.31 -9.79 -21.24
C SER A 88 -8.83 -9.49 -21.41
N ASP A 89 -8.46 -8.22 -21.53
CA ASP A 89 -7.09 -7.79 -21.87
C ASP A 89 -6.81 -6.40 -21.29
N LEU A 90 -5.83 -6.36 -20.39
CA LEU A 90 -5.40 -5.13 -19.69
C LEU A 90 -4.73 -4.11 -20.61
N SER A 91 -4.25 -4.53 -21.79
CA SER A 91 -3.58 -3.63 -22.75
C SER A 91 -4.53 -2.65 -23.45
N LYS A 92 -5.83 -2.91 -23.41
CA LYS A 92 -6.85 -2.11 -24.08
C LYS A 92 -7.17 -0.78 -23.40
N VAL A 93 -6.68 -0.57 -22.18
CA VAL A 93 -6.98 0.60 -21.36
C VAL A 93 -5.73 1.44 -21.16
N ALA A 94 -5.85 2.76 -21.33
CA ALA A 94 -4.82 3.72 -20.95
C ALA A 94 -4.83 3.92 -19.42
N TRP A 95 -3.88 3.30 -18.72
CA TRP A 95 -3.77 3.35 -17.25
C TRP A 95 -3.16 4.63 -16.69
N ASN A 96 -2.77 5.58 -17.57
CA ASN A 96 -2.10 6.82 -17.19
C ASN A 96 -3.05 7.92 -16.71
N GLU A 97 -4.34 7.83 -17.03
CA GLU A 97 -5.32 8.81 -16.56
C GLU A 97 -5.61 8.59 -15.07
N LYS A 98 -5.51 9.68 -14.32
CA LYS A 98 -5.82 9.68 -12.89
C LYS A 98 -7.20 10.29 -12.66
N GLY A 99 -8.00 9.60 -11.88
CA GLY A 99 -9.26 10.12 -11.33
C GLY A 99 -9.09 10.71 -9.94
N THR A 100 -10.19 11.17 -9.39
CA THR A 100 -10.32 11.68 -8.03
C THR A 100 -10.80 10.58 -7.08
N ALA A 101 -10.62 10.79 -5.77
CA ALA A 101 -10.98 9.81 -4.75
C ALA A 101 -12.49 9.56 -4.62
N ASP A 102 -13.32 10.36 -5.26
CA ASP A 102 -14.77 10.23 -5.35
C ASP A 102 -15.27 9.40 -6.56
N GLY A 103 -14.35 8.77 -7.28
CA GLY A 103 -14.63 7.93 -8.43
C GLY A 103 -14.47 6.43 -8.15
N LEU A 104 -13.78 5.76 -9.07
CA LEU A 104 -13.40 4.35 -8.94
C LEU A 104 -12.07 4.22 -8.20
N MET A 105 -11.99 3.32 -7.27
CA MET A 105 -10.77 2.93 -6.59
C MET A 105 -10.35 1.52 -7.05
N LEU A 106 -9.13 1.42 -7.60
CA LEU A 106 -8.47 0.15 -7.86
C LEU A 106 -7.52 -0.16 -6.71
N ASP A 107 -7.85 -1.20 -5.96
CA ASP A 107 -6.97 -1.81 -4.97
C ASP A 107 -6.13 -2.90 -5.64
N ILE A 108 -4.83 -2.67 -5.76
CA ILE A 108 -3.88 -3.58 -6.39
C ILE A 108 -2.95 -4.10 -5.31
N TYR A 109 -2.97 -5.41 -5.06
CA TYR A 109 -2.08 -6.08 -4.12
C TYR A 109 -1.02 -6.85 -4.90
N VAL A 110 0.22 -6.36 -4.88
CA VAL A 110 1.37 -6.94 -5.58
C VAL A 110 2.15 -7.82 -4.63
N GLY A 111 2.35 -9.08 -4.96
CA GLY A 111 3.04 -10.04 -4.12
C GLY A 111 4.52 -9.75 -3.95
N HIS A 112 5.01 -9.88 -2.72
CA HIS A 112 6.44 -9.87 -2.40
C HIS A 112 7.00 -11.28 -2.51
N GLY A 113 7.85 -11.51 -3.52
CA GLY A 113 8.48 -12.82 -3.73
C GLY A 113 7.57 -13.89 -4.35
N CYS A 114 6.36 -13.52 -4.77
CA CYS A 114 5.49 -14.35 -5.58
C CYS A 114 5.02 -13.57 -6.81
N ASN A 115 4.76 -14.29 -7.92
CA ASN A 115 4.36 -13.68 -9.19
C ASN A 115 2.84 -13.41 -9.26
N LYS A 116 2.20 -13.13 -8.12
CA LYS A 116 0.75 -12.95 -8.04
C LYS A 116 0.38 -11.51 -7.73
N VAL A 117 -0.66 -11.04 -8.41
CA VAL A 117 -1.29 -9.74 -8.17
C VAL A 117 -2.79 -9.93 -8.04
N PHE A 118 -3.37 -9.33 -7.02
CA PHE A 118 -4.82 -9.29 -6.83
C PHE A 118 -5.33 -7.88 -7.03
N ILE A 119 -6.38 -7.74 -7.82
CA ILE A 119 -7.00 -6.45 -8.13
C ILE A 119 -8.46 -6.49 -7.75
N ARG A 120 -8.92 -5.46 -7.04
CA ARG A 120 -10.32 -5.22 -6.76
C ARG A 120 -10.71 -3.82 -7.17
N VAL A 121 -11.83 -3.70 -7.85
CA VAL A 121 -12.43 -2.42 -8.24
C VAL A 121 -13.54 -2.11 -7.25
N SER A 122 -13.50 -0.92 -6.68
CA SER A 122 -14.55 -0.39 -5.79
C SER A 122 -15.03 0.96 -6.31
N GLU A 123 -16.31 1.23 -6.17
CA GLU A 123 -16.94 2.50 -6.52
C GLU A 123 -17.21 3.32 -5.26
N PHE A 124 -16.95 4.61 -5.32
CA PHE A 124 -17.25 5.52 -4.22
C PHE A 124 -18.75 5.78 -4.20
N ILE A 125 -19.40 5.27 -3.15
CA ILE A 125 -20.77 5.64 -2.76
C ILE A 125 -20.64 6.60 -1.57
N PRO A 126 -21.47 7.66 -1.45
CA PRO A 126 -21.28 8.67 -0.42
C PRO A 126 -20.91 8.06 0.95
N TYR A 127 -19.72 8.45 1.43
CA TYR A 127 -19.07 8.01 2.69
C TYR A 127 -18.44 6.61 2.69
N ASN A 128 -18.50 5.81 1.61
CA ASN A 128 -17.88 4.47 1.58
C ASN A 128 -17.47 4.03 0.17
N TYR A 129 -16.56 3.04 0.10
CA TYR A 129 -16.23 2.34 -1.15
C TYR A 129 -16.90 0.98 -1.15
N GLU A 130 -17.73 0.71 -2.16
CA GLU A 130 -18.34 -0.60 -2.35
C GLU A 130 -17.63 -1.37 -3.47
N PRO A 131 -17.27 -2.63 -3.23
CA PRO A 131 -16.62 -3.45 -4.25
C PRO A 131 -17.61 -3.74 -5.39
N CYS A 132 -17.22 -3.43 -6.62
CA CYS A 132 -18.03 -3.71 -7.81
C CYS A 132 -18.08 -5.20 -8.14
N ARG A 133 -17.06 -5.95 -7.74
CA ARG A 133 -16.92 -7.40 -7.97
C ARG A 133 -15.87 -7.99 -7.02
N ASP A 134 -15.80 -9.35 -7.02
CA ASP A 134 -14.74 -10.12 -6.38
C ASP A 134 -13.36 -9.82 -6.97
N TRP A 135 -12.32 -10.37 -6.33
CA TRP A 135 -10.94 -10.20 -6.70
C TRP A 135 -10.62 -10.77 -8.08
N PHE A 136 -9.83 -10.04 -8.85
CA PHE A 136 -9.17 -10.55 -10.05
C PHE A 136 -7.74 -10.97 -9.71
N GLU A 137 -7.30 -12.13 -10.20
CA GLU A 137 -5.94 -12.64 -10.02
C GLU A 137 -5.18 -12.56 -11.34
N TYR A 138 -3.96 -12.01 -11.30
CA TYR A 138 -3.06 -11.88 -12.44
C TYR A 138 -1.62 -12.21 -12.05
N ASP A 139 -0.77 -12.41 -13.06
CA ASP A 139 0.67 -12.41 -12.89
C ASP A 139 1.24 -10.99 -12.92
N VAL A 140 2.34 -10.75 -12.21
CA VAL A 140 3.00 -9.42 -12.14
C VAL A 140 3.35 -8.90 -13.55
N ALA A 141 3.76 -9.78 -14.47
CA ALA A 141 4.08 -9.40 -15.85
C ALA A 141 2.89 -8.80 -16.60
N GLN A 142 1.67 -9.30 -16.37
CA GLN A 142 0.45 -8.84 -17.04
C GLN A 142 0.03 -7.43 -16.59
N VAL A 143 0.34 -7.07 -15.35
CA VAL A 143 -0.05 -5.79 -14.74
C VAL A 143 1.09 -4.78 -14.66
N ALA A 144 2.27 -5.09 -15.21
CA ALA A 144 3.43 -4.21 -15.15
C ALA A 144 3.15 -2.80 -15.69
N GLN A 145 2.41 -2.69 -16.79
CA GLN A 145 2.02 -1.40 -17.37
C GLN A 145 1.05 -0.60 -16.47
N MET A 146 0.19 -1.28 -15.73
CA MET A 146 -0.76 -0.67 -14.79
C MET A 146 -0.05 -0.16 -13.54
N ILE A 147 1.02 -0.84 -13.08
CA ILE A 147 1.74 -0.50 -11.84
C ILE A 147 2.86 0.52 -12.10
N ALA A 148 3.39 0.59 -13.33
CA ALA A 148 4.39 1.58 -13.70
C ALA A 148 3.90 3.00 -13.39
N LYS A 149 4.78 3.81 -12.81
CA LYS A 149 4.49 5.20 -12.41
C LYS A 149 4.38 6.12 -13.60
#